data_3eb080a7752c8bd2ee6195013241ad08
#
_entry.id   3eb080a7752c8bd2ee6195013241ad08
#
_cell.length_a   1.000
_cell.length_b   1.000
_cell.length_c   1.000
_cell.angle_alpha   90.00
_cell.angle_beta   90.00
_cell.angle_gamma   90.00
#
_symmetry.space_group_name_H-M   'P 1'
#
loop_
_entity.id
_entity.type
_entity.pdbx_description
1 polymer ?
#
loop_
_entity_poly.entity_id
_entity_poly.type
_entity_poly.pdbx_seq_one_letter_code
_entity_poly.pdbx_strand_id
1 'polypeptide(L)'
;MKKVLHIFLICCTIFIVSCNKDNGEKIPPPTISFDRETPIYTVKVGRTLVISPMVENTGNSAVYTWKRGDNIIGTEKNLSFSSEEEGSIYVRLNVTTPSGSAEKELRIDVLPFFVPAISMAVPDGGFTVLKGEELSFEPEVEYFDNTSFTWQINLQQVSGQKNYTFLKSETGEYNILFTAVNEDGERSIEFTVKVCEEGDMPFEWMFETLTHNVSSGRTIFLRPYWIKNAFNATYSWKVNDGAVVQSGGTSLFGLNTAGLSIGEHKVTVTMNNSHIERSQIITVNVCAVEGTHRRALTGTIEATRGYFFLPAPSQYTNRDDAPGYTQFSTQEQVNEAIRNNPKSTEYGGSLGAYGGYIVVGFDHSVNNGEGYDLEIEGNAFKGSSEPGIVWVMQDENGDGEPNDTWYELKGSEYGKSGYIRDYAVTYFRPLLGQKVAWLDNQGNTGTIDFLHTHTPNTIYPRWLNSDSYTLVGSRLPARTEEVSPGNWTNLDFDWGYADNFSKKDMLLDDDNANPEGNYIGNHFDIGDAVRYDGQPANLSYIDFIKVQTAVNAKAGWFGDLSTEVGKFRDFNLMK
;
A
#
# COMPACT_ATOMS: atom_id res chain seq x y z
N MET A 1 38.43 21.25 41.91
CA MET A 1 39.07 21.84 43.13
C MET A 1 38.02 22.05 44.20
N LYS A 2 38.42 21.66 45.41
CA LYS A 2 37.82 21.87 46.73
C LYS A 2 36.61 21.00 47.11
N LYS A 3 37.00 19.94 47.85
CA LYS A 3 36.23 19.20 48.85
C LYS A 3 35.83 20.17 50.02
N VAL A 4 34.60 20.00 50.52
CA VAL A 4 34.31 20.40 51.90
C VAL A 4 33.66 19.23 52.62
N LEU A 5 34.40 18.71 53.56
CA LEU A 5 34.05 17.67 54.52
C LEU A 5 33.43 18.35 55.74
N HIS A 6 32.23 17.96 56.14
CA HIS A 6 31.66 18.39 57.44
C HIS A 6 31.49 17.14 58.34
N ILE A 7 32.37 17.11 59.34
CA ILE A 7 32.29 16.25 60.50
C ILE A 7 31.21 16.80 61.44
N PHE A 8 30.24 15.99 61.83
CA PHE A 8 29.38 16.31 62.97
C PHE A 8 29.63 15.35 64.12
N LEU A 9 29.86 15.99 65.25
CA LEU A 9 30.29 15.44 66.52
C LEU A 9 29.15 14.73 67.27
N ILE A 10 29.45 13.57 67.80
CA ILE A 10 28.58 12.74 68.62
C ILE A 10 28.49 13.37 70.01
N CYS A 11 27.23 13.54 70.47
CA CYS A 11 26.96 13.80 71.91
C CYS A 11 26.15 12.61 72.45
N CYS A 12 26.84 11.75 73.18
CA CYS A 12 26.25 10.66 73.96
C CYS A 12 25.54 11.20 75.17
N THR A 13 24.24 11.04 75.23
CA THR A 13 23.49 11.07 76.52
C THR A 13 22.95 9.68 76.78
N ILE A 14 23.49 9.06 77.82
CA ILE A 14 23.05 7.79 78.37
C ILE A 14 21.79 8.03 79.21
N PHE A 15 20.65 7.53 78.76
CA PHE A 15 19.49 7.33 79.61
C PHE A 15 19.33 5.84 79.90
N ILE A 16 19.57 5.48 81.15
CA ILE A 16 19.24 4.16 81.70
C ILE A 16 17.74 4.17 81.95
N VAL A 17 16.98 3.43 81.17
CA VAL A 17 15.59 3.06 81.51
C VAL A 17 15.51 1.56 81.60
N SER A 18 15.04 1.14 82.74
CA SER A 18 14.82 -0.21 83.27
C SER A 18 14.11 -1.13 82.27
N CYS A 19 14.72 -2.33 82.12
CA CYS A 19 14.11 -3.49 81.44
C CYS A 19 12.86 -3.98 82.17
N ASN A 20 11.71 -3.92 81.46
CA ASN A 20 10.73 -5.01 81.59
C ASN A 20 10.97 -5.96 80.39
N LYS A 21 11.40 -7.18 80.70
CA LYS A 21 11.47 -8.29 79.74
C LYS A 21 10.06 -8.74 79.44
N ASP A 22 9.50 -8.24 78.32
CA ASP A 22 8.47 -8.92 77.60
C ASP A 22 9.16 -9.67 76.46
N ASN A 23 9.38 -10.98 76.66
CA ASN A 23 10.01 -11.90 75.71
C ASN A 23 8.97 -12.38 74.65
N GLY A 24 8.22 -11.45 74.04
CA GLY A 24 7.52 -11.75 72.82
C GLY A 24 8.42 -11.33 71.63
N GLU A 25 8.86 -12.31 70.80
CA GLU A 25 9.49 -11.97 69.52
C GLU A 25 8.59 -11.03 68.76
N LYS A 26 9.02 -9.74 68.63
CA LYS A 26 8.28 -8.79 67.84
C LYS A 26 8.34 -9.22 66.38
N ILE A 27 7.23 -9.75 65.89
CA ILE A 27 7.09 -10.04 64.45
C ILE A 27 7.31 -8.73 63.70
N PRO A 28 8.26 -8.66 62.73
CA PRO A 28 8.46 -7.46 61.94
C PRO A 28 7.23 -7.14 61.06
N PRO A 29 7.11 -5.90 60.53
CA PRO A 29 6.07 -5.56 59.58
C PRO A 29 6.00 -6.53 58.41
N PRO A 30 4.84 -6.71 57.75
CA PRO A 30 4.72 -7.60 56.63
C PRO A 30 5.62 -7.14 55.44
N THR A 31 6.10 -8.10 54.64
CA THR A 31 6.79 -7.83 53.37
C THR A 31 6.03 -8.49 52.25
N ILE A 32 5.95 -7.82 51.10
CA ILE A 32 5.22 -8.29 49.91
C ILE A 32 6.22 -8.49 48.77
N SER A 33 6.20 -9.65 48.15
CA SER A 33 6.92 -9.93 46.90
C SER A 33 6.00 -10.67 45.93
N PHE A 34 6.35 -10.56 44.65
CA PHE A 34 5.67 -11.27 43.58
C PHE A 34 6.65 -12.26 42.94
N ASP A 35 6.15 -13.15 42.10
CA ASP A 35 6.90 -14.19 41.40
C ASP A 35 7.90 -13.62 40.36
N ARG A 36 7.93 -12.31 40.18
CA ARG A 36 8.81 -11.59 39.27
C ARG A 36 9.30 -10.27 39.86
N GLU A 37 10.50 -9.85 39.48
CA GLU A 37 11.14 -8.65 40.00
C GLU A 37 10.36 -7.38 39.61
N THR A 38 9.97 -7.26 38.33
CA THR A 38 9.05 -6.24 37.86
C THR A 38 7.66 -6.86 37.72
N PRO A 39 6.70 -6.57 38.60
CA PRO A 39 5.41 -7.25 38.63
C PRO A 39 4.47 -6.72 37.55
N ILE A 40 4.73 -7.13 36.30
CA ILE A 40 3.87 -6.89 35.15
C ILE A 40 3.25 -8.22 34.74
N TYR A 41 1.92 -8.26 34.73
CA TYR A 41 1.14 -9.44 34.33
C TYR A 41 0.34 -9.14 33.09
N THR A 42 0.02 -10.15 32.31
CA THR A 42 -0.83 -10.01 31.11
C THR A 42 -2.05 -10.91 31.24
N VAL A 43 -3.17 -10.43 30.75
CA VAL A 43 -4.42 -11.19 30.64
C VAL A 43 -5.19 -10.73 29.40
N LYS A 44 -5.93 -11.63 28.77
CA LYS A 44 -6.83 -11.26 27.67
C LYS A 44 -8.13 -10.68 28.22
N VAL A 45 -8.76 -9.81 27.45
CA VAL A 45 -10.11 -9.25 27.73
C VAL A 45 -11.08 -10.38 28.13
N GLY A 46 -11.85 -10.17 29.21
CA GLY A 46 -12.83 -11.16 29.71
C GLY A 46 -12.23 -12.43 30.32
N ARG A 47 -10.92 -12.65 30.26
CA ARG A 47 -10.25 -13.79 30.92
C ARG A 47 -9.88 -13.45 32.35
N THR A 48 -9.81 -14.47 33.20
CA THR A 48 -9.44 -14.34 34.61
C THR A 48 -7.96 -14.60 34.83
N LEU A 49 -7.28 -13.67 35.49
CA LEU A 49 -5.91 -13.78 35.99
C LEU A 49 -5.93 -13.99 37.51
N VAL A 50 -5.22 -14.97 38.01
CA VAL A 50 -5.03 -15.15 39.46
C VAL A 50 -3.63 -14.72 39.85
N ILE A 51 -3.51 -13.74 40.74
CA ILE A 51 -2.24 -13.24 41.25
C ILE A 51 -2.08 -13.68 42.69
N SER A 52 -1.00 -14.41 42.98
CA SER A 52 -0.69 -14.97 44.28
C SER A 52 0.60 -14.36 44.85
N PRO A 53 0.51 -13.31 45.68
CA PRO A 53 1.67 -12.72 46.29
C PRO A 53 2.31 -13.62 47.34
N MET A 54 3.61 -13.51 47.47
CA MET A 54 4.34 -14.03 48.62
C MET A 54 4.35 -12.95 49.69
N VAL A 55 3.80 -13.26 50.87
CA VAL A 55 3.73 -12.30 51.98
C VAL A 55 4.30 -12.97 53.20
N GLU A 56 5.32 -12.36 53.78
CA GLU A 56 5.99 -12.81 54.98
C GLU A 56 5.61 -11.95 56.19
N ASN A 57 5.90 -12.44 57.39
CA ASN A 57 5.64 -11.75 58.66
C ASN A 57 4.15 -11.44 58.93
N THR A 58 3.26 -12.30 58.44
CA THR A 58 1.81 -12.06 58.53
C THR A 58 1.20 -12.36 59.91
N GLY A 59 1.83 -13.23 60.70
CA GLY A 59 1.20 -13.75 61.92
C GLY A 59 -0.14 -14.41 61.60
N ASN A 60 -1.06 -14.37 62.60
CA ASN A 60 -2.38 -15.01 62.46
C ASN A 60 -3.51 -14.03 62.09
N SER A 61 -3.21 -12.79 61.80
CA SER A 61 -4.23 -11.72 61.62
C SER A 61 -3.88 -10.68 60.54
N ALA A 62 -3.41 -11.17 59.38
CA ALA A 62 -3.17 -10.29 58.24
C ALA A 62 -4.49 -9.95 57.52
N VAL A 63 -4.68 -8.68 57.20
CA VAL A 63 -5.77 -8.15 56.37
C VAL A 63 -5.19 -7.75 55.01
N TYR A 64 -5.77 -8.28 53.95
CA TYR A 64 -5.38 -7.97 52.58
C TYR A 64 -6.38 -7.04 51.95
N THR A 65 -5.91 -6.06 51.19
CA THR A 65 -6.77 -5.14 50.47
C THR A 65 -6.13 -4.82 49.09
N TRP A 66 -6.80 -5.26 48.05
CA TRP A 66 -6.41 -4.95 46.66
C TRP A 66 -7.20 -3.76 46.16
N LYS A 67 -6.51 -2.80 45.54
CA LYS A 67 -7.12 -1.56 45.07
C LYS A 67 -6.75 -1.27 43.61
N ARG A 68 -7.73 -0.76 42.84
CA ARG A 68 -7.54 -0.07 41.57
C ARG A 68 -7.92 1.40 41.77
N GLY A 69 -6.94 2.30 41.83
CA GLY A 69 -7.16 3.64 42.32
C GLY A 69 -7.65 3.60 43.78
N ASP A 70 -8.79 4.21 44.06
CA ASP A 70 -9.41 4.21 45.39
C ASP A 70 -10.41 3.06 45.62
N ASN A 71 -10.75 2.32 44.57
CA ASN A 71 -11.73 1.22 44.64
C ASN A 71 -11.09 -0.07 45.12
N ILE A 72 -11.72 -0.72 46.10
CA ILE A 72 -11.33 -2.07 46.57
C ILE A 72 -11.86 -3.09 45.56
N ILE A 73 -10.96 -3.92 45.03
CA ILE A 73 -11.26 -4.97 44.05
C ILE A 73 -11.05 -6.40 44.60
N GLY A 74 -10.51 -6.52 45.80
CA GLY A 74 -10.33 -7.79 46.48
C GLY A 74 -9.88 -7.65 47.94
N THR A 75 -10.22 -8.65 48.77
CA THR A 75 -9.85 -8.71 50.20
C THR A 75 -9.18 -10.01 50.61
N GLU A 76 -9.04 -10.93 49.65
CA GLU A 76 -8.35 -12.18 49.87
C GLU A 76 -6.84 -12.05 49.60
N LYS A 77 -6.04 -13.02 50.07
CA LYS A 77 -4.60 -13.02 49.78
C LYS A 77 -4.32 -13.00 48.28
N ASN A 78 -5.01 -13.85 47.53
CA ASN A 78 -4.89 -13.95 46.10
C ASN A 78 -5.93 -13.03 45.44
N LEU A 79 -5.53 -12.32 44.40
CA LEU A 79 -6.44 -11.53 43.56
C LEU A 79 -6.89 -12.36 42.35
N SER A 80 -8.21 -12.50 42.18
CA SER A 80 -8.81 -12.94 40.94
C SER A 80 -9.25 -11.70 40.17
N PHE A 81 -8.58 -11.42 39.05
CA PHE A 81 -8.78 -10.21 38.25
C PHE A 81 -9.30 -10.53 36.87
N SER A 82 -10.28 -9.76 36.38
CA SER A 82 -10.72 -9.74 34.99
C SER A 82 -11.11 -8.33 34.59
N SER A 83 -11.04 -8.02 33.29
CA SER A 83 -11.48 -6.74 32.74
C SER A 83 -12.05 -6.93 31.35
N GLU A 84 -13.12 -6.20 31.02
CA GLU A 84 -13.69 -6.11 29.68
C GLU A 84 -13.07 -4.97 28.85
N GLU A 85 -12.23 -4.15 29.48
CA GLU A 85 -11.55 -3.01 28.83
C GLU A 85 -10.07 -3.33 28.67
N GLU A 86 -9.54 -3.06 27.46
CA GLU A 86 -8.11 -3.17 27.14
C GLU A 86 -7.31 -2.05 27.79
N GLY A 87 -6.02 -2.30 27.98
CA GLY A 87 -5.06 -1.31 28.45
C GLY A 87 -4.29 -1.72 29.69
N SER A 88 -3.42 -0.83 30.16
CA SER A 88 -2.60 -1.06 31.37
C SER A 88 -3.33 -0.60 32.61
N ILE A 89 -3.53 -1.52 33.55
CA ILE A 89 -4.22 -1.28 34.81
C ILE A 89 -3.21 -1.45 35.95
N TYR A 90 -3.15 -0.43 36.82
CA TYR A 90 -2.31 -0.46 38.01
C TYR A 90 -3.14 -0.90 39.22
N VAL A 91 -2.64 -1.89 39.95
CA VAL A 91 -3.30 -2.47 41.13
C VAL A 91 -2.32 -2.44 42.29
N ARG A 92 -2.82 -2.05 43.46
CA ARG A 92 -2.03 -2.04 44.71
C ARG A 92 -2.55 -3.05 45.70
N LEU A 93 -1.63 -3.84 46.25
CA LEU A 93 -1.89 -4.68 47.41
C LEU A 93 -1.42 -3.98 48.66
N ASN A 94 -2.31 -3.79 49.61
CA ASN A 94 -1.97 -3.37 50.95
C ASN A 94 -2.20 -4.56 51.91
N VAL A 95 -1.22 -4.86 52.71
CA VAL A 95 -1.29 -5.90 53.76
C VAL A 95 -1.07 -5.22 55.12
N THR A 96 -2.04 -5.39 56.02
CA THR A 96 -2.00 -4.82 57.35
C THR A 96 -1.98 -5.95 58.39
N THR A 97 -1.09 -5.82 59.36
CA THR A 97 -0.95 -6.73 60.52
C THR A 97 -0.86 -5.88 61.80
N PRO A 98 -0.97 -6.48 62.98
CA PRO A 98 -0.74 -5.76 64.26
C PRO A 98 0.66 -5.11 64.35
N SER A 99 1.64 -5.64 63.56
CA SER A 99 3.03 -5.16 63.54
C SER A 99 3.28 -4.03 62.57
N GLY A 100 2.32 -3.66 61.71
CA GLY A 100 2.44 -2.64 60.68
C GLY A 100 1.75 -2.97 59.38
N SER A 101 2.00 -2.16 58.36
CA SER A 101 1.46 -2.36 57.01
C SER A 101 2.56 -2.31 55.94
N ALA A 102 2.33 -2.97 54.83
CA ALA A 102 3.12 -2.87 53.61
C ALA A 102 2.22 -2.69 52.42
N GLU A 103 2.70 -1.95 51.41
CA GLU A 103 2.01 -1.74 50.13
C GLU A 103 2.95 -2.04 48.98
N LYS A 104 2.42 -2.68 47.94
CA LYS A 104 3.16 -2.90 46.69
C LYS A 104 2.22 -2.81 45.50
N GLU A 105 2.69 -2.11 44.48
CA GLU A 105 1.97 -1.91 43.21
C GLU A 105 2.44 -2.94 42.16
N LEU A 106 1.53 -3.32 41.29
CA LEU A 106 1.77 -4.11 40.10
C LEU A 106 0.98 -3.54 38.93
N ARG A 107 1.42 -3.89 37.70
CA ARG A 107 0.72 -3.57 36.46
C ARG A 107 0.11 -4.83 35.86
N ILE A 108 -1.12 -4.71 35.37
CA ILE A 108 -1.81 -5.74 34.60
C ILE A 108 -2.10 -5.15 33.21
N ASP A 109 -1.51 -5.72 32.16
CA ASP A 109 -1.80 -5.37 30.78
C ASP A 109 -2.92 -6.27 30.26
N VAL A 110 -4.08 -5.68 30.01
CA VAL A 110 -5.25 -6.37 29.44
C VAL A 110 -5.15 -6.25 27.93
N LEU A 111 -4.95 -7.39 27.27
CA LEU A 111 -4.70 -7.51 25.84
C LEU A 111 -5.97 -7.93 25.08
N PRO A 112 -6.16 -7.48 23.83
CA PRO A 112 -7.20 -8.02 22.96
C PRO A 112 -6.94 -9.49 22.59
N PHE A 113 -7.91 -10.11 21.93
CA PHE A 113 -7.70 -11.36 21.23
C PHE A 113 -6.97 -11.11 19.92
N PHE A 114 -5.91 -11.85 19.67
CA PHE A 114 -5.13 -11.83 18.42
C PHE A 114 -5.52 -13.03 17.55
N VAL A 115 -6.78 -13.03 17.09
CA VAL A 115 -7.28 -14.05 16.15
C VAL A 115 -6.49 -13.95 14.85
N PRO A 116 -6.09 -15.07 14.22
CA PRO A 116 -5.36 -15.04 12.95
C PRO A 116 -6.06 -14.16 11.90
N ALA A 117 -5.30 -13.33 11.19
CA ALA A 117 -5.78 -12.57 10.05
C ALA A 117 -5.13 -13.13 8.79
N ILE A 118 -5.96 -13.52 7.80
CA ILE A 118 -5.51 -14.18 6.56
C ILE A 118 -5.64 -13.20 5.40
N SER A 119 -4.54 -12.97 4.67
CA SER A 119 -4.52 -12.17 3.45
C SER A 119 -4.02 -13.04 2.29
N MET A 120 -4.84 -13.20 1.27
CA MET A 120 -4.50 -13.92 0.04
C MET A 120 -5.27 -13.32 -1.14
N ALA A 121 -4.60 -13.19 -2.28
CA ALA A 121 -5.22 -12.73 -3.53
C ALA A 121 -6.08 -13.86 -4.12
N VAL A 122 -7.39 -13.78 -3.94
CA VAL A 122 -8.35 -14.71 -4.54
C VAL A 122 -9.15 -13.96 -5.59
N PRO A 123 -9.02 -14.31 -6.89
CA PRO A 123 -9.82 -13.70 -7.96
C PRO A 123 -11.32 -13.92 -7.76
N ASP A 124 -12.12 -12.98 -8.25
CA ASP A 124 -13.57 -13.16 -8.31
C ASP A 124 -13.92 -14.44 -9.09
N GLY A 125 -14.74 -15.31 -8.48
CA GLY A 125 -15.05 -16.63 -9.04
C GLY A 125 -13.97 -17.70 -8.82
N GLY A 126 -12.91 -17.40 -8.07
CA GLY A 126 -11.84 -18.34 -7.74
C GLY A 126 -10.76 -18.46 -8.81
N PHE A 127 -10.03 -19.57 -8.77
CA PHE A 127 -8.93 -19.82 -9.70
C PHE A 127 -9.36 -20.78 -10.81
N THR A 128 -8.76 -20.62 -11.97
CA THR A 128 -8.83 -21.61 -13.06
C THR A 128 -7.42 -22.01 -13.43
N VAL A 129 -7.17 -23.32 -13.55
CA VAL A 129 -5.86 -23.88 -13.83
C VAL A 129 -5.98 -25.02 -14.85
N LEU A 130 -4.95 -25.19 -15.69
CA LEU A 130 -4.88 -26.32 -16.58
C LEU A 130 -4.74 -27.63 -15.81
N LYS A 131 -5.35 -28.68 -16.33
CA LYS A 131 -5.20 -30.03 -15.84
C LYS A 131 -3.73 -30.45 -15.84
N GLY A 132 -3.25 -30.88 -14.66
CA GLY A 132 -1.88 -31.31 -14.47
C GLY A 132 -0.87 -30.17 -14.25
N GLU A 133 -1.30 -28.92 -14.19
CA GLU A 133 -0.47 -27.79 -13.77
C GLU A 133 -0.62 -27.52 -12.27
N GLU A 134 0.46 -27.02 -11.69
CA GLU A 134 0.52 -26.67 -10.27
C GLU A 134 0.03 -25.24 -10.03
N LEU A 135 -0.71 -25.07 -8.94
CA LEU A 135 -1.14 -23.76 -8.44
C LEU A 135 -0.72 -23.64 -6.97
N SER A 136 0.18 -22.71 -6.68
CA SER A 136 0.68 -22.49 -5.32
C SER A 136 -0.15 -21.45 -4.57
N PHE A 137 -0.50 -21.77 -3.33
CA PHE A 137 -1.18 -20.87 -2.40
C PHE A 137 -0.22 -20.51 -1.26
N GLU A 138 0.04 -19.23 -1.10
CA GLU A 138 0.96 -18.67 -0.11
C GLU A 138 0.26 -17.57 0.71
N PRO A 139 -0.72 -17.94 1.56
CA PRO A 139 -1.41 -16.95 2.38
C PRO A 139 -0.45 -16.26 3.35
N GLU A 140 -0.57 -14.96 3.50
CA GLU A 140 0.00 -14.26 4.63
C GLU A 140 -0.94 -14.37 5.82
N VAL A 141 -0.39 -14.71 6.99
CA VAL A 141 -1.16 -14.88 8.23
C VAL A 141 -0.51 -14.03 9.32
N GLU A 142 -1.24 -13.06 9.84
CA GLU A 142 -0.83 -12.30 11.03
C GLU A 142 -1.22 -13.05 12.29
N TYR A 143 -0.52 -12.77 13.39
CA TYR A 143 -0.70 -13.45 14.68
C TYR A 143 -0.53 -14.98 14.58
N PHE A 144 0.48 -15.41 13.80
CA PHE A 144 0.70 -16.81 13.47
C PHE A 144 1.47 -17.60 14.54
N ASP A 145 1.98 -16.94 15.59
CA ASP A 145 2.67 -17.62 16.70
C ASP A 145 1.75 -18.65 17.35
N ASN A 146 2.22 -19.92 17.43
CA ASN A 146 1.44 -21.07 17.88
C ASN A 146 0.15 -21.32 17.08
N THR A 147 0.12 -20.90 15.79
CA THR A 147 -1.02 -21.12 14.90
C THR A 147 -0.87 -22.45 14.16
N SER A 148 -1.93 -23.23 14.16
CA SER A 148 -2.08 -24.41 13.32
C SER A 148 -2.83 -24.08 12.04
N PHE A 149 -2.48 -24.76 10.96
CA PHE A 149 -3.05 -24.56 9.63
C PHE A 149 -3.72 -25.82 9.13
N THR A 150 -4.76 -25.67 8.34
CA THR A 150 -5.44 -26.78 7.69
C THR A 150 -5.92 -26.37 6.31
N TRP A 151 -5.52 -27.15 5.30
CA TRP A 151 -6.08 -27.09 3.96
C TRP A 151 -7.02 -28.27 3.75
N GLN A 152 -8.20 -27.97 3.23
CA GLN A 152 -9.17 -28.98 2.83
C GLN A 152 -9.53 -28.79 1.35
N ILE A 153 -9.73 -29.92 0.65
CA ILE A 153 -10.30 -29.97 -0.69
C ILE A 153 -11.58 -30.80 -0.59
N ASN A 154 -12.73 -30.23 -0.96
CA ASN A 154 -14.03 -30.88 -0.87
C ASN A 154 -14.24 -31.52 0.53
N LEU A 155 -13.94 -30.76 1.59
CA LEU A 155 -14.04 -31.17 3.01
C LEU A 155 -13.03 -32.24 3.46
N GLN A 156 -12.12 -32.68 2.59
CA GLN A 156 -11.06 -33.61 2.97
C GLN A 156 -9.75 -32.86 3.26
N GLN A 157 -9.16 -33.08 4.42
CA GLN A 157 -7.87 -32.47 4.76
C GLN A 157 -6.76 -33.01 3.85
N VAL A 158 -5.98 -32.10 3.27
CA VAL A 158 -4.87 -32.42 2.35
C VAL A 158 -3.52 -31.90 2.85
N SER A 159 -3.48 -30.87 3.71
CA SER A 159 -2.24 -30.34 4.27
C SER A 159 -2.48 -29.68 5.62
N GLY A 160 -1.43 -29.66 6.46
CA GLY A 160 -1.34 -28.89 7.71
C GLY A 160 -0.26 -27.79 7.65
N GLN A 161 0.28 -27.50 6.48
CA GLN A 161 1.29 -26.45 6.30
C GLN A 161 0.63 -25.10 5.96
N LYS A 162 1.32 -23.99 6.23
CA LYS A 162 0.82 -22.65 5.84
C LYS A 162 0.65 -22.55 4.33
N ASN A 163 1.66 -22.92 3.56
CA ASN A 163 1.63 -22.91 2.10
C ASN A 163 1.17 -24.26 1.55
N TYR A 164 0.48 -24.22 0.42
CA TYR A 164 -0.01 -25.44 -0.21
C TYR A 164 0.08 -25.35 -1.74
N THR A 165 0.57 -26.40 -2.38
CA THR A 165 0.56 -26.55 -3.84
C THR A 165 -0.58 -27.48 -4.26
N PHE A 166 -1.54 -26.92 -4.97
CA PHE A 166 -2.65 -27.65 -5.55
C PHE A 166 -2.25 -28.24 -6.90
N LEU A 167 -2.53 -29.51 -7.09
CA LEU A 167 -2.31 -30.23 -8.36
C LEU A 167 -3.41 -31.28 -8.53
N LYS A 168 -4.09 -31.27 -9.68
CA LYS A 168 -5.10 -32.27 -10.06
C LYS A 168 -4.94 -32.70 -11.49
N SER A 169 -5.09 -34.01 -11.71
CA SER A 169 -5.09 -34.66 -13.02
C SER A 169 -6.48 -34.91 -13.60
N GLU A 170 -7.53 -34.49 -12.91
CA GLU A 170 -8.92 -34.62 -13.33
C GLU A 170 -9.56 -33.24 -13.42
N THR A 171 -10.31 -33.00 -14.49
CA THR A 171 -11.08 -31.76 -14.66
C THR A 171 -12.25 -31.75 -13.69
N GLY A 172 -12.65 -30.56 -13.25
CA GLY A 172 -13.78 -30.36 -12.31
C GLY A 172 -13.60 -29.13 -11.45
N GLU A 173 -14.54 -28.93 -10.55
CA GLU A 173 -14.53 -27.88 -9.54
C GLU A 173 -14.15 -28.46 -8.18
N TYR A 174 -13.25 -27.78 -7.50
CA TYR A 174 -12.72 -28.16 -6.20
C TYR A 174 -12.90 -27.02 -5.23
N ASN A 175 -13.68 -27.26 -4.18
CA ASN A 175 -13.82 -26.29 -3.08
C ASN A 175 -12.62 -26.39 -2.16
N ILE A 176 -11.95 -25.27 -1.98
CA ILE A 176 -10.76 -25.15 -1.13
C ILE A 176 -11.14 -24.38 0.12
N LEU A 177 -10.76 -24.90 1.26
CA LEU A 177 -10.87 -24.22 2.55
C LEU A 177 -9.50 -24.19 3.22
N PHE A 178 -9.02 -23.00 3.50
CA PHE A 178 -7.85 -22.77 4.36
C PHE A 178 -8.28 -22.22 5.69
N THR A 179 -7.84 -22.85 6.77
CA THR A 179 -8.14 -22.46 8.15
C THR A 179 -6.86 -22.26 8.94
N ALA A 180 -6.77 -21.16 9.67
CA ALA A 180 -5.73 -20.84 10.63
C ALA A 180 -6.34 -20.74 12.04
N VAL A 181 -5.77 -21.44 13.01
CA VAL A 181 -6.29 -21.53 14.40
C VAL A 181 -5.16 -21.29 15.39
N ASN A 182 -5.35 -20.35 16.30
CA ASN A 182 -4.50 -20.14 17.46
C ASN A 182 -5.31 -20.19 18.77
N GLU A 183 -4.71 -19.87 19.91
CA GLU A 183 -5.38 -19.87 21.21
C GLU A 183 -6.53 -18.85 21.34
N ASP A 184 -6.52 -17.82 20.52
CA ASP A 184 -7.48 -16.71 20.55
C ASP A 184 -8.67 -16.91 19.60
N GLY A 185 -8.58 -17.86 18.66
CA GLY A 185 -9.68 -18.17 17.74
C GLY A 185 -9.23 -18.74 16.40
N GLU A 186 -10.17 -18.73 15.46
CA GLU A 186 -9.97 -19.26 14.11
C GLU A 186 -10.40 -18.27 13.04
N ARG A 187 -9.76 -18.36 11.87
CA ARG A 187 -10.16 -17.73 10.61
C ARG A 187 -10.05 -18.71 9.48
N SER A 188 -10.95 -18.56 8.52
CA SER A 188 -10.95 -19.36 7.30
C SER A 188 -11.20 -18.49 6.08
N ILE A 189 -10.64 -18.91 4.96
CA ILE A 189 -10.99 -18.44 3.62
C ILE A 189 -11.41 -19.63 2.78
N GLU A 190 -12.46 -19.45 1.99
CA GLU A 190 -13.00 -20.46 1.11
C GLU A 190 -13.04 -19.91 -0.32
N PHE A 191 -12.63 -20.73 -1.28
CA PHE A 191 -12.66 -20.39 -2.70
C PHE A 191 -12.70 -21.66 -3.55
N THR A 192 -13.00 -21.48 -4.84
CA THR A 192 -13.09 -22.58 -5.81
C THR A 192 -11.85 -22.59 -6.71
N VAL A 193 -11.36 -23.79 -7.03
CA VAL A 193 -10.40 -24.02 -8.12
C VAL A 193 -11.06 -24.85 -9.19
N LYS A 194 -11.17 -24.31 -10.40
CA LYS A 194 -11.68 -25.02 -11.56
C LYS A 194 -10.50 -25.55 -12.37
N VAL A 195 -10.43 -26.87 -12.52
CA VAL A 195 -9.43 -27.55 -13.36
C VAL A 195 -10.04 -27.83 -14.74
N CYS A 196 -9.42 -27.32 -15.78
CA CYS A 196 -9.92 -27.36 -17.16
C CYS A 196 -8.92 -28.04 -18.12
N GLU A 197 -9.45 -28.57 -19.23
CA GLU A 197 -8.64 -28.79 -20.42
C GLU A 197 -8.35 -27.44 -21.10
N GLU A 198 -7.35 -27.39 -22.00
CA GLU A 198 -6.93 -26.15 -22.67
C GLU A 198 -8.08 -25.44 -23.39
N GLY A 199 -8.96 -26.21 -24.06
CA GLY A 199 -10.10 -25.66 -24.78
C GLY A 199 -11.21 -25.07 -23.90
N ASP A 200 -11.24 -25.41 -22.61
CA ASP A 200 -12.23 -24.94 -21.65
C ASP A 200 -11.69 -23.82 -20.74
N MET A 201 -10.41 -23.44 -20.89
CA MET A 201 -9.83 -22.34 -20.15
C MET A 201 -10.46 -21.00 -20.55
N PRO A 202 -10.87 -20.16 -19.60
CA PRO A 202 -11.48 -18.87 -19.92
C PRO A 202 -10.43 -17.95 -20.54
N PHE A 203 -10.64 -17.56 -21.79
CA PHE A 203 -9.83 -16.54 -22.44
C PHE A 203 -10.28 -15.15 -21.97
N GLU A 204 -9.34 -14.34 -21.54
CA GLU A 204 -9.56 -12.95 -21.17
C GLU A 204 -8.50 -12.05 -21.78
N TRP A 205 -8.90 -10.88 -22.23
CA TRP A 205 -8.01 -9.78 -22.55
C TRP A 205 -8.53 -8.48 -21.95
N MET A 206 -7.64 -7.64 -21.49
CA MET A 206 -7.94 -6.40 -20.82
C MET A 206 -7.31 -5.23 -21.55
N PHE A 207 -8.10 -4.19 -21.78
CA PHE A 207 -7.67 -2.95 -22.43
C PHE A 207 -7.81 -1.81 -21.44
N GLU A 208 -6.89 -0.85 -21.47
CA GLU A 208 -6.98 0.36 -20.66
C GLU A 208 -8.20 1.20 -21.08
N THR A 209 -8.40 1.33 -22.39
CA THR A 209 -9.60 1.93 -23.00
C THR A 209 -9.90 1.26 -24.34
N LEU A 210 -11.16 1.32 -24.75
CA LEU A 210 -11.60 0.89 -26.08
C LEU A 210 -11.93 2.07 -27.01
N THR A 211 -11.69 3.31 -26.53
CA THR A 211 -11.85 4.54 -27.34
C THR A 211 -10.59 5.37 -27.23
N HIS A 212 -10.02 5.71 -28.36
CA HIS A 212 -8.81 6.50 -28.46
C HIS A 212 -9.04 7.72 -29.35
N ASN A 213 -8.53 8.88 -28.94
CA ASN A 213 -8.42 10.06 -29.76
C ASN A 213 -6.97 10.24 -30.19
N VAL A 214 -6.72 10.58 -31.43
CA VAL A 214 -5.37 10.72 -31.96
C VAL A 214 -5.35 11.72 -33.12
N SER A 215 -4.38 12.63 -33.14
CA SER A 215 -4.21 13.59 -34.20
C SER A 215 -3.88 12.92 -35.53
N SER A 216 -4.44 13.47 -36.62
CA SER A 216 -4.14 13.01 -38.00
C SER A 216 -2.64 13.08 -38.30
N GLY A 217 -2.10 12.02 -38.87
CA GLY A 217 -0.68 11.85 -39.18
C GLY A 217 0.14 11.20 -38.07
N ARG A 218 -0.39 11.03 -36.87
CA ARG A 218 0.28 10.29 -35.77
C ARG A 218 0.06 8.79 -35.85
N THR A 219 0.92 8.04 -35.19
CA THR A 219 0.77 6.59 -35.01
C THR A 219 0.35 6.30 -33.58
N ILE A 220 -0.77 5.61 -33.43
CA ILE A 220 -1.23 5.08 -32.15
C ILE A 220 -1.00 3.56 -32.06
N PHE A 221 -0.71 3.07 -30.86
CA PHE A 221 -0.46 1.65 -30.60
C PHE A 221 -1.60 1.04 -29.79
N LEU A 222 -2.34 0.12 -30.43
CA LEU A 222 -3.50 -0.57 -29.89
C LEU A 222 -3.09 -1.94 -29.40
N ARG A 223 -3.44 -2.30 -28.18
CA ARG A 223 -3.09 -3.57 -27.55
C ARG A 223 -3.88 -3.80 -26.26
N PRO A 224 -4.14 -5.05 -25.87
CA PRO A 224 -4.48 -5.38 -24.50
C PRO A 224 -3.23 -5.26 -23.61
N TYR A 225 -3.38 -4.80 -22.38
CA TYR A 225 -2.29 -4.79 -21.40
C TYR A 225 -2.17 -6.13 -20.65
N TRP A 226 -3.21 -6.96 -20.67
CA TRP A 226 -3.21 -8.29 -20.08
C TRP A 226 -4.00 -9.25 -20.94
N ILE A 227 -3.40 -10.41 -21.23
CA ILE A 227 -4.03 -11.51 -21.94
C ILE A 227 -3.85 -12.78 -21.12
N LYS A 228 -4.94 -13.49 -20.83
CA LYS A 228 -4.93 -14.78 -20.15
C LYS A 228 -5.37 -15.89 -21.08
N ASN A 229 -4.72 -17.04 -20.99
CA ASN A 229 -5.11 -18.29 -21.62
C ASN A 229 -5.23 -18.22 -23.16
N ALA A 230 -4.33 -17.50 -23.82
CA ALA A 230 -4.36 -17.32 -25.27
C ALA A 230 -3.83 -18.55 -26.06
N PHE A 231 -3.13 -19.48 -25.45
CA PHE A 231 -2.59 -20.75 -25.98
C PHE A 231 -2.31 -20.76 -27.48
N ASN A 232 -1.07 -20.40 -27.87
CA ASN A 232 -0.63 -20.39 -29.29
C ASN A 232 -1.50 -19.49 -30.20
N ALA A 233 -2.08 -18.42 -29.66
CA ALA A 233 -2.98 -17.56 -30.42
C ALA A 233 -2.26 -16.82 -31.56
N THR A 234 -3.03 -16.55 -32.58
CA THR A 234 -2.71 -15.59 -33.64
C THR A 234 -3.69 -14.43 -33.56
N TYR A 235 -3.22 -13.24 -33.90
CA TYR A 235 -4.00 -12.01 -33.89
C TYR A 235 -4.08 -11.45 -35.30
N SER A 236 -5.25 -10.96 -35.70
CA SER A 236 -5.44 -10.23 -36.93
C SER A 236 -6.09 -8.89 -36.67
N TRP A 237 -5.65 -7.86 -37.37
CA TRP A 237 -6.11 -6.49 -37.24
C TRP A 237 -6.76 -6.01 -38.52
N LYS A 238 -7.88 -5.36 -38.40
CA LYS A 238 -8.68 -4.84 -39.49
C LYS A 238 -9.13 -3.41 -39.17
N VAL A 239 -9.01 -2.51 -40.14
CA VAL A 239 -9.47 -1.13 -40.01
C VAL A 239 -10.74 -0.94 -40.83
N ASN A 240 -11.82 -0.50 -40.20
CA ASN A 240 -13.17 -0.41 -40.77
C ASN A 240 -13.59 -1.75 -41.41
N ASP A 241 -14.26 -1.71 -42.53
CA ASP A 241 -14.64 -2.89 -43.32
C ASP A 241 -13.58 -3.31 -44.36
N GLY A 242 -12.35 -2.79 -44.21
CA GLY A 242 -11.23 -3.10 -45.10
C GLY A 242 -10.70 -4.53 -44.94
N ALA A 243 -9.64 -4.86 -45.70
CA ALA A 243 -8.92 -6.13 -45.55
C ALA A 243 -8.13 -6.17 -44.22
N VAL A 244 -7.70 -7.36 -43.82
CA VAL A 244 -6.74 -7.52 -42.71
C VAL A 244 -5.44 -6.80 -43.06
N VAL A 245 -5.00 -5.91 -42.18
CA VAL A 245 -3.80 -5.07 -42.38
C VAL A 245 -2.58 -5.62 -41.65
N GLN A 246 -2.79 -6.43 -40.62
CA GLN A 246 -1.73 -7.15 -39.90
C GLN A 246 -2.27 -8.50 -39.41
N SER A 247 -1.43 -9.53 -39.41
CA SER A 247 -1.69 -10.80 -38.75
C SER A 247 -0.40 -11.44 -38.25
N GLY A 248 -0.49 -12.19 -37.15
CA GLY A 248 0.67 -12.87 -36.55
C GLY A 248 0.48 -13.19 -35.08
N GLY A 249 1.57 -13.54 -34.40
CA GLY A 249 1.56 -13.91 -32.99
C GLY A 249 1.58 -12.71 -32.01
N THR A 250 1.61 -11.47 -32.50
CA THR A 250 1.61 -10.29 -31.64
C THR A 250 0.23 -9.65 -31.55
N SER A 251 -0.19 -9.33 -30.32
CA SER A 251 -1.41 -8.57 -30.03
C SER A 251 -1.22 -7.04 -30.13
N LEU A 252 -0.03 -6.55 -30.47
CA LEU A 252 0.28 -5.14 -30.66
C LEU A 252 0.06 -4.73 -32.11
N PHE A 253 -0.65 -3.62 -32.32
CA PHE A 253 -0.87 -3.01 -33.64
C PHE A 253 -0.57 -1.51 -33.63
N GLY A 254 0.32 -1.06 -34.50
CA GLY A 254 0.60 0.34 -34.76
C GLY A 254 -0.27 0.87 -35.90
N LEU A 255 -1.26 1.70 -35.58
CA LEU A 255 -2.13 2.35 -36.57
C LEU A 255 -1.54 3.72 -36.94
N ASN A 256 -1.06 3.88 -38.16
CA ASN A 256 -0.71 5.18 -38.71
C ASN A 256 -1.97 5.86 -39.29
N THR A 257 -2.30 7.04 -38.79
CA THR A 257 -3.53 7.76 -39.15
C THR A 257 -3.39 8.67 -40.36
N ALA A 258 -2.18 8.84 -40.97
CA ALA A 258 -1.93 9.73 -42.07
C ALA A 258 -2.80 9.50 -43.32
N GLY A 259 -3.29 8.27 -43.50
CA GLY A 259 -4.16 7.92 -44.64
C GLY A 259 -5.64 7.84 -44.30
N LEU A 260 -6.02 8.16 -43.06
CA LEU A 260 -7.40 8.09 -42.59
C LEU A 260 -8.05 9.47 -42.61
N SER A 261 -9.36 9.50 -42.87
CA SER A 261 -10.14 10.73 -42.73
C SER A 261 -10.28 11.13 -41.27
N ILE A 262 -10.50 12.41 -41.00
CA ILE A 262 -10.92 12.87 -39.68
C ILE A 262 -12.28 12.25 -39.35
N GLY A 263 -12.45 11.77 -38.12
CA GLY A 263 -13.66 11.14 -37.60
C GLY A 263 -13.41 9.74 -37.03
N GLU A 264 -14.50 9.03 -36.74
CA GLU A 264 -14.50 7.71 -36.10
C GLU A 264 -14.06 6.60 -37.09
N HIS A 265 -13.14 5.77 -36.62
CA HIS A 265 -12.69 4.54 -37.30
C HIS A 265 -12.83 3.36 -36.34
N LYS A 266 -13.33 2.24 -36.84
CA LYS A 266 -13.41 0.97 -36.08
C LYS A 266 -12.20 0.11 -36.40
N VAL A 267 -11.43 -0.21 -35.38
CA VAL A 267 -10.29 -1.13 -35.48
C VAL A 267 -10.68 -2.43 -34.78
N THR A 268 -10.75 -3.51 -35.52
CA THR A 268 -11.11 -4.82 -34.99
C THR A 268 -9.86 -5.65 -34.83
N VAL A 269 -9.60 -6.11 -33.59
CA VAL A 269 -8.64 -7.18 -33.33
C VAL A 269 -9.40 -8.49 -33.20
N THR A 270 -8.95 -9.53 -33.87
CA THR A 270 -9.45 -10.91 -33.74
C THR A 270 -8.32 -11.81 -33.28
N MET A 271 -8.50 -12.43 -32.12
CA MET A 271 -7.66 -13.52 -31.63
C MET A 271 -8.25 -14.83 -32.09
N ASN A 272 -7.40 -15.72 -32.58
CA ASN A 272 -7.79 -17.06 -32.97
C ASN A 272 -6.73 -18.06 -32.52
N ASN A 273 -7.18 -19.17 -31.94
CA ASN A 273 -6.36 -20.34 -31.67
C ASN A 273 -7.12 -21.61 -32.04
N SER A 274 -6.59 -22.80 -31.70
CA SER A 274 -7.21 -24.09 -32.05
C SER A 274 -8.59 -24.32 -31.38
N HIS A 275 -8.98 -23.51 -30.38
CA HIS A 275 -10.15 -23.74 -29.54
C HIS A 275 -11.23 -22.67 -29.71
N ILE A 276 -10.80 -21.40 -29.80
CA ILE A 276 -11.72 -20.25 -29.80
C ILE A 276 -11.29 -19.16 -30.78
N GLU A 277 -12.28 -18.40 -31.22
CA GLU A 277 -12.10 -17.11 -31.86
C GLU A 277 -12.80 -16.02 -31.05
N ARG A 278 -12.14 -14.91 -30.83
CA ARG A 278 -12.69 -13.73 -30.12
C ARG A 278 -12.28 -12.47 -30.83
N SER A 279 -13.22 -11.56 -30.97
CA SER A 279 -12.98 -10.24 -31.56
C SER A 279 -13.33 -9.13 -30.59
N GLN A 280 -12.57 -8.06 -30.64
CA GLN A 280 -12.80 -6.80 -29.93
C GLN A 280 -12.75 -5.65 -30.92
N ILE A 281 -13.72 -4.74 -30.82
CA ILE A 281 -13.74 -3.50 -31.57
C ILE A 281 -13.15 -2.41 -30.68
N ILE A 282 -12.24 -1.64 -31.24
CA ILE A 282 -11.63 -0.47 -30.64
C ILE A 282 -12.02 0.72 -31.53
N THR A 283 -12.54 1.77 -30.96
CA THR A 283 -12.87 3.02 -31.64
C THR A 283 -11.65 3.93 -31.65
N VAL A 284 -11.23 4.38 -32.82
CA VAL A 284 -10.18 5.38 -32.98
C VAL A 284 -10.79 6.62 -33.64
N ASN A 285 -10.86 7.70 -32.90
CA ASN A 285 -11.26 9.02 -33.40
C ASN A 285 -10.03 9.73 -33.94
N VAL A 286 -9.91 9.84 -35.23
CA VAL A 286 -8.86 10.64 -35.87
C VAL A 286 -9.27 12.12 -35.77
N CYS A 287 -8.52 12.87 -34.97
CA CYS A 287 -8.71 14.29 -34.74
C CYS A 287 -8.04 15.12 -35.81
N ALA A 288 -8.20 16.44 -35.75
CA ALA A 288 -7.45 17.37 -36.60
C ALA A 288 -5.92 17.19 -36.41
N VAL A 289 -5.14 17.81 -37.33
CA VAL A 289 -3.67 17.74 -37.20
C VAL A 289 -3.21 18.40 -35.89
N GLU A 290 -2.09 17.95 -35.36
CA GLU A 290 -1.47 18.51 -34.17
C GLU A 290 -1.41 20.05 -34.22
N GLY A 291 -1.66 20.70 -33.10
CA GLY A 291 -1.67 22.13 -32.94
C GLY A 291 -2.98 22.81 -33.29
N THR A 292 -3.97 22.09 -33.86
CA THR A 292 -5.30 22.69 -34.16
C THR A 292 -6.00 23.16 -32.88
N HIS A 293 -5.88 22.43 -31.79
CA HIS A 293 -6.51 22.72 -30.48
C HIS A 293 -5.50 23.30 -29.46
N ARG A 294 -4.29 23.65 -29.92
CA ARG A 294 -3.27 24.26 -29.05
C ARG A 294 -3.81 25.55 -28.43
N ARG A 295 -3.78 25.59 -27.11
CA ARG A 295 -4.15 26.80 -26.35
C ARG A 295 -3.02 27.83 -26.33
N ALA A 296 -3.24 29.00 -25.71
CA ALA A 296 -2.18 29.97 -25.47
C ALA A 296 -0.97 29.30 -24.78
N LEU A 297 0.24 29.83 -25.02
CA LEU A 297 1.48 29.33 -24.41
C LEU A 297 1.85 30.09 -23.13
N THR A 298 0.95 30.91 -22.65
CA THR A 298 1.13 31.70 -21.41
C THR A 298 -0.11 31.58 -20.56
N GLY A 299 0.08 31.37 -19.28
CA GLY A 299 -0.98 31.21 -18.29
C GLY A 299 -0.44 31.27 -16.87
N THR A 300 -1.02 30.53 -15.97
CA THR A 300 -0.53 30.38 -14.61
C THR A 300 0.65 29.41 -14.56
N ILE A 301 1.66 29.72 -13.75
CA ILE A 301 2.84 28.86 -13.62
C ILE A 301 2.41 27.47 -13.13
N GLU A 302 1.50 27.39 -12.14
CA GLU A 302 1.04 26.13 -11.54
C GLU A 302 -0.14 25.57 -12.33
N ALA A 303 -0.24 24.23 -12.39
CA ALA A 303 -1.43 23.54 -12.89
C ALA A 303 -2.68 24.03 -12.15
N THR A 304 -3.74 24.28 -12.90
CA THR A 304 -4.95 24.92 -12.39
C THR A 304 -6.08 23.95 -12.11
N ARG A 305 -5.97 22.70 -12.57
CA ARG A 305 -7.07 21.74 -12.52
C ARG A 305 -6.55 20.32 -12.29
N GLY A 306 -7.11 19.61 -11.29
CA GLY A 306 -7.04 18.17 -11.16
C GLY A 306 -8.19 17.51 -11.92
N TYR A 307 -7.92 16.39 -12.56
CA TYR A 307 -8.91 15.67 -13.39
C TYR A 307 -9.25 14.30 -12.83
N PHE A 308 -8.26 13.58 -12.33
CA PHE A 308 -8.42 12.22 -11.85
C PHE A 308 -7.45 11.92 -10.72
N PHE A 309 -7.92 11.20 -9.70
CA PHE A 309 -7.09 10.72 -8.61
C PHE A 309 -7.55 9.31 -8.21
N LEU A 310 -6.69 8.35 -8.40
CA LEU A 310 -6.92 6.98 -7.97
C LEU A 310 -5.64 6.42 -7.33
N PRO A 311 -5.50 6.56 -6.00
CA PRO A 311 -4.36 6.01 -5.30
C PRO A 311 -4.43 4.49 -5.23
N ALA A 312 -3.29 3.84 -5.14
CA ALA A 312 -3.18 2.46 -4.71
C ALA A 312 -3.34 2.36 -3.18
N PRO A 313 -3.54 1.16 -2.61
CA PRO A 313 -3.60 0.98 -1.17
C PRO A 313 -2.32 1.45 -0.49
N SER A 314 -2.47 2.27 0.56
CA SER A 314 -1.36 2.84 1.34
C SER A 314 -1.85 3.33 2.69
N GLN A 315 -0.95 3.40 3.67
CA GLN A 315 -1.24 4.01 4.96
C GLN A 315 -1.71 5.47 4.87
N TYR A 316 -1.47 6.15 3.75
CA TYR A 316 -1.87 7.54 3.53
C TYR A 316 -3.14 7.70 2.69
N THR A 317 -3.65 6.64 2.06
CA THR A 317 -4.76 6.70 1.10
C THR A 317 -6.06 7.25 1.69
N ASN A 318 -6.35 6.97 2.96
CA ASN A 318 -7.62 7.32 3.60
C ASN A 318 -7.43 8.29 4.79
N ARG A 319 -6.51 9.21 4.69
CA ARG A 319 -6.28 10.22 5.75
C ARG A 319 -7.53 11.06 5.98
N ASP A 320 -7.79 11.39 7.26
CA ASP A 320 -8.96 12.20 7.66
C ASP A 320 -8.86 13.66 7.22
N ASP A 321 -7.65 14.13 6.92
CA ASP A 321 -7.35 15.47 6.40
C ASP A 321 -7.35 15.55 4.87
N ALA A 322 -7.76 14.49 4.17
CA ALA A 322 -7.89 14.49 2.73
C ALA A 322 -8.94 15.53 2.28
N PRO A 323 -8.62 16.36 1.29
CA PRO A 323 -9.44 17.50 0.96
C PRO A 323 -10.68 17.12 0.15
N GLY A 324 -11.85 17.45 0.68
CA GLY A 324 -13.09 17.51 -0.05
C GLY A 324 -13.77 16.19 -0.42
N TYR A 325 -13.22 15.04 -0.01
CA TYR A 325 -13.87 13.75 -0.18
C TYR A 325 -13.87 12.91 1.11
N THR A 326 -14.78 11.97 1.20
CA THR A 326 -15.01 11.13 2.38
C THR A 326 -15.16 9.66 1.98
N GLN A 327 -15.24 8.77 2.96
CA GLN A 327 -15.55 7.36 2.72
C GLN A 327 -16.89 7.09 2.01
N PHE A 328 -17.78 8.08 1.91
CA PHE A 328 -19.07 7.99 1.22
C PHE A 328 -19.04 8.62 -0.17
N SER A 329 -17.92 9.19 -0.58
CA SER A 329 -17.77 9.78 -1.90
C SER A 329 -17.76 8.69 -2.98
N THR A 330 -18.19 9.06 -4.18
CA THR A 330 -17.95 8.27 -5.40
C THR A 330 -16.59 8.67 -6.00
N GLN A 331 -16.05 7.86 -6.91
CA GLN A 331 -14.83 8.24 -7.66
C GLN A 331 -15.01 9.58 -8.39
N GLU A 332 -16.20 9.83 -8.95
CA GLU A 332 -16.51 11.09 -9.62
C GLU A 332 -16.46 12.28 -8.64
N GLN A 333 -16.99 12.13 -7.43
CA GLN A 333 -16.91 13.17 -6.39
C GLN A 333 -15.47 13.40 -5.91
N VAL A 334 -14.64 12.35 -5.85
CA VAL A 334 -13.20 12.48 -5.57
C VAL A 334 -12.52 13.27 -6.68
N ASN A 335 -12.77 12.92 -7.95
CA ASN A 335 -12.23 13.63 -9.09
C ASN A 335 -12.68 15.11 -9.10
N GLU A 336 -13.95 15.39 -8.76
CA GLU A 336 -14.46 16.77 -8.67
C GLU A 336 -13.80 17.56 -7.53
N ALA A 337 -13.53 16.93 -6.40
CA ALA A 337 -12.81 17.56 -5.29
C ALA A 337 -11.38 17.95 -5.73
N ILE A 338 -10.67 17.08 -6.43
CA ILE A 338 -9.35 17.34 -7.00
C ILE A 338 -9.42 18.41 -8.09
N ARG A 339 -10.45 18.38 -8.95
CA ARG A 339 -10.68 19.37 -10.02
C ARG A 339 -10.85 20.79 -9.48
N ASN A 340 -11.53 20.94 -8.36
CA ASN A 340 -11.81 22.23 -7.74
C ASN A 340 -10.69 22.71 -6.80
N ASN A 341 -9.80 21.85 -6.37
CA ASN A 341 -8.72 22.16 -5.47
C ASN A 341 -7.41 21.46 -5.83
N PRO A 342 -6.73 21.90 -6.91
CA PRO A 342 -5.45 21.32 -7.33
C PRO A 342 -4.33 21.46 -6.28
N LYS A 343 -4.48 22.40 -5.33
CA LYS A 343 -3.58 22.54 -4.17
C LYS A 343 -3.79 21.46 -3.10
N SER A 344 -4.80 20.62 -3.23
CA SER A 344 -5.05 19.51 -2.32
C SER A 344 -3.93 18.48 -2.34
N THR A 345 -3.09 18.50 -3.36
CA THR A 345 -1.86 17.74 -3.43
C THR A 345 -0.81 18.17 -2.40
N GLU A 346 -0.89 19.38 -1.83
CA GLU A 346 0.00 19.81 -0.73
C GLU A 346 -0.15 18.96 0.55
N TYR A 347 -1.32 18.35 0.77
CA TYR A 347 -1.63 17.62 2.01
C TYR A 347 -2.04 16.16 1.82
N GLY A 348 -2.24 15.73 0.59
CA GLY A 348 -2.73 14.39 0.27
C GLY A 348 -2.11 13.79 -0.98
N GLY A 349 -0.95 14.30 -1.39
CA GLY A 349 -0.27 13.92 -2.63
C GLY A 349 0.34 12.51 -2.66
N SER A 350 0.05 11.67 -1.68
CA SER A 350 0.44 10.27 -1.68
C SER A 350 -0.38 9.49 -2.70
N LEU A 351 0.29 8.93 -3.70
CA LEU A 351 -0.33 8.12 -4.74
C LEU A 351 -0.49 6.65 -4.31
N GLY A 352 0.07 6.28 -3.15
CA GLY A 352 0.03 4.92 -2.63
C GLY A 352 0.99 3.97 -3.35
N ALA A 353 0.79 2.67 -3.16
CA ALA A 353 1.60 1.61 -3.75
C ALA A 353 1.60 1.68 -5.29
N TYR A 354 2.18 0.67 -5.95
CA TYR A 354 2.33 0.64 -7.39
C TYR A 354 1.04 0.99 -8.15
N GLY A 355 1.19 1.86 -9.12
CA GLY A 355 0.15 2.17 -10.10
C GLY A 355 -0.82 3.26 -9.68
N GLY A 356 -0.85 3.67 -8.40
CA GLY A 356 -1.67 4.80 -7.97
C GLY A 356 -1.26 6.08 -8.70
N TYR A 357 -2.23 6.92 -9.11
CA TYR A 357 -1.94 8.05 -9.99
C TYR A 357 -2.83 9.26 -9.78
N ILE A 358 -2.33 10.39 -10.27
CA ILE A 358 -3.05 11.66 -10.40
C ILE A 358 -2.92 12.20 -11.83
N VAL A 359 -3.96 12.89 -12.30
CA VAL A 359 -3.96 13.63 -13.57
C VAL A 359 -4.28 15.09 -13.31
N VAL A 360 -3.43 15.96 -13.81
CA VAL A 360 -3.59 17.42 -13.70
C VAL A 360 -3.47 18.09 -15.07
N GLY A 361 -3.94 19.33 -15.19
CA GLY A 361 -3.82 20.13 -16.40
C GLY A 361 -3.67 21.62 -16.13
N PHE A 362 -3.23 22.34 -17.15
CA PHE A 362 -2.98 23.77 -17.13
C PHE A 362 -4.11 24.55 -17.80
N ASP A 363 -4.19 25.85 -17.55
CA ASP A 363 -5.10 26.78 -18.26
C ASP A 363 -4.59 27.16 -19.64
N HIS A 364 -3.43 26.67 -20.03
CA HIS A 364 -2.73 26.91 -21.29
C HIS A 364 -2.05 25.63 -21.79
N SER A 365 -1.46 25.64 -22.99
CA SER A 365 -0.59 24.57 -23.47
C SER A 365 0.85 24.84 -23.05
N VAL A 366 1.50 23.87 -22.37
CA VAL A 366 2.91 23.98 -22.00
C VAL A 366 3.77 23.67 -23.23
N ASN A 367 4.62 24.59 -23.61
CA ASN A 367 5.46 24.44 -24.78
C ASN A 367 6.60 23.45 -24.57
N ASN A 368 6.91 22.64 -25.58
CA ASN A 368 8.17 21.90 -25.65
C ASN A 368 9.27 22.85 -26.13
N GLY A 369 10.06 23.39 -25.20
CA GLY A 369 11.11 24.37 -25.40
C GLY A 369 12.51 23.75 -25.45
N GLU A 370 13.52 24.54 -25.16
CA GLU A 370 14.90 24.07 -24.98
C GLU A 370 15.15 23.66 -23.52
N GLY A 371 15.53 22.40 -23.31
CA GLY A 371 15.77 21.83 -21.98
C GLY A 371 14.49 21.52 -21.22
N TYR A 372 14.51 21.60 -19.90
CA TYR A 372 13.36 21.24 -19.08
C TYR A 372 12.17 22.19 -19.29
N ASP A 373 10.97 21.62 -19.39
CA ASP A 373 9.70 22.31 -19.60
C ASP A 373 8.77 22.26 -18.40
N LEU A 374 8.91 21.24 -17.57
CA LEU A 374 8.02 20.94 -16.44
C LEU A 374 8.81 20.81 -15.14
N GLU A 375 8.18 21.19 -14.04
CA GLU A 375 8.62 20.90 -12.68
C GLU A 375 7.49 20.23 -11.91
N ILE A 376 7.80 19.12 -11.21
CA ILE A 376 6.87 18.41 -10.34
C ILE A 376 7.50 18.29 -8.96
N GLU A 377 6.89 18.92 -7.94
CA GLU A 377 7.34 18.83 -6.57
C GLU A 377 7.11 17.41 -6.00
N GLY A 378 8.11 16.89 -5.31
CA GLY A 378 8.08 15.69 -4.49
C GLY A 378 8.76 15.94 -3.16
N ASN A 379 8.74 14.95 -2.27
CA ASN A 379 9.39 15.06 -0.96
C ASN A 379 10.70 14.25 -0.85
N ALA A 380 11.19 13.71 -1.98
CA ALA A 380 12.39 12.87 -2.02
C ALA A 380 13.63 13.57 -1.46
N PHE A 381 14.38 12.83 -0.68
CA PHE A 381 15.71 13.20 -0.20
C PHE A 381 16.67 12.01 -0.32
N LYS A 382 17.97 12.24 -0.10
CA LYS A 382 18.98 11.19 -0.27
C LYS A 382 18.67 9.95 0.58
N GLY A 383 18.46 8.81 -0.09
CA GLY A 383 18.11 7.53 0.55
C GLY A 383 16.60 7.32 0.77
N SER A 384 15.76 8.24 0.31
CA SER A 384 14.32 8.14 0.30
C SER A 384 13.78 8.62 -1.05
N SER A 385 13.92 7.77 -2.06
CA SER A 385 13.34 7.97 -3.40
C SER A 385 12.17 7.03 -3.59
N GLU A 386 11.00 7.58 -3.95
CA GLU A 386 9.76 6.86 -4.18
C GLU A 386 9.22 7.18 -5.59
N PRO A 387 9.92 6.71 -6.65
CA PRO A 387 9.82 7.25 -7.98
C PRO A 387 8.45 7.06 -8.63
N GLY A 388 7.95 8.14 -9.24
CA GLY A 388 6.78 8.17 -10.10
C GLY A 388 7.16 8.33 -11.57
N ILE A 389 6.56 7.53 -12.45
CA ILE A 389 6.64 7.74 -13.89
C ILE A 389 5.71 8.88 -14.29
N VAL A 390 6.21 9.74 -15.15
CA VAL A 390 5.49 10.90 -15.69
C VAL A 390 5.01 10.60 -17.12
N TRP A 391 3.74 10.87 -17.35
CA TRP A 391 3.10 10.78 -18.66
C TRP A 391 2.56 12.14 -19.05
N VAL A 392 2.59 12.44 -20.34
CA VAL A 392 2.08 13.70 -20.88
C VAL A 392 1.09 13.44 -22.01
N MET A 393 0.16 14.38 -22.21
CA MET A 393 -0.89 14.27 -23.23
C MET A 393 -1.17 15.65 -23.81
N GLN A 394 -1.48 15.68 -25.11
CA GLN A 394 -2.09 16.83 -25.78
C GLN A 394 -3.61 16.69 -25.76
N ASP A 395 -4.34 17.79 -25.66
CA ASP A 395 -5.78 17.85 -25.95
C ASP A 395 -5.98 17.77 -27.48
N GLU A 396 -5.99 16.55 -28.02
CA GLU A 396 -6.01 16.32 -29.48
C GLU A 396 -7.39 16.54 -30.09
N ASN A 397 -8.46 16.31 -29.30
CA ASN A 397 -9.85 16.49 -29.75
C ASN A 397 -10.43 17.85 -29.40
N GLY A 398 -9.79 18.61 -28.50
CA GLY A 398 -10.16 20.00 -28.13
C GLY A 398 -11.33 20.06 -27.14
N ASP A 399 -11.63 18.98 -26.41
CA ASP A 399 -12.72 18.94 -25.44
C ASP A 399 -12.31 19.38 -24.02
N GLY A 400 -11.00 19.54 -23.78
CA GLY A 400 -10.43 19.95 -22.49
C GLY A 400 -10.42 18.86 -21.43
N GLU A 401 -10.58 17.59 -21.81
CA GLU A 401 -10.55 16.42 -20.92
C GLU A 401 -9.36 15.51 -21.28
N PRO A 402 -8.73 14.82 -20.29
CA PRO A 402 -7.54 14.01 -20.53
C PRO A 402 -7.92 12.59 -21.03
N ASN A 403 -8.55 12.53 -22.19
CA ASN A 403 -9.06 11.32 -22.81
C ASN A 403 -8.40 10.98 -24.16
N ASP A 404 -7.26 11.60 -24.45
CA ASP A 404 -6.48 11.44 -25.67
C ASP A 404 -5.32 10.43 -25.49
N THR A 405 -4.26 10.58 -26.28
CA THR A 405 -3.13 9.65 -26.27
C THR A 405 -2.08 10.05 -25.23
N TRP A 406 -1.81 9.18 -24.26
CA TRP A 406 -0.73 9.34 -23.29
C TRP A 406 0.62 8.92 -23.85
N TYR A 407 1.66 9.70 -23.57
CA TYR A 407 3.05 9.45 -23.88
C TYR A 407 3.89 9.45 -22.60
N GLU A 408 4.65 8.38 -22.36
CA GLU A 408 5.57 8.29 -21.24
C GLU A 408 6.78 9.19 -21.47
N LEU A 409 7.19 9.98 -20.49
CA LEU A 409 8.49 10.61 -20.46
C LEU A 409 9.52 9.57 -20.02
N LYS A 410 10.44 9.21 -20.91
CA LYS A 410 11.46 8.21 -20.59
C LYS A 410 12.39 8.72 -19.49
N GLY A 411 12.70 7.86 -18.54
CA GLY A 411 13.73 8.09 -17.54
C GLY A 411 14.93 7.18 -17.73
N SER A 412 15.85 7.23 -16.79
CA SER A 412 17.12 6.51 -16.84
C SER A 412 17.01 5.00 -16.99
N GLU A 413 15.91 4.38 -16.55
CA GLU A 413 15.68 2.93 -16.61
C GLU A 413 14.87 2.47 -17.82
N TYR A 414 14.37 3.40 -18.62
CA TYR A 414 13.55 3.07 -19.79
C TYR A 414 14.25 2.06 -20.72
N GLY A 415 13.58 0.95 -21.01
CA GLY A 415 14.09 -0.11 -21.88
C GLY A 415 15.22 -0.96 -21.30
N LYS A 416 15.64 -0.74 -20.04
CA LYS A 416 16.63 -1.58 -19.35
C LYS A 416 15.99 -2.81 -18.72
N SER A 417 16.86 -3.75 -18.28
CA SER A 417 16.42 -4.92 -17.52
C SER A 417 15.74 -4.50 -16.21
N GLY A 418 14.54 -5.03 -15.97
CA GLY A 418 13.73 -4.69 -14.80
C GLY A 418 12.68 -3.60 -15.05
N TYR A 419 12.78 -2.81 -16.11
CA TYR A 419 11.71 -1.95 -16.60
C TYR A 419 10.67 -2.79 -17.36
N ILE A 420 9.41 -2.70 -16.95
CA ILE A 420 8.31 -3.51 -17.53
C ILE A 420 7.17 -2.58 -17.92
N ARG A 421 6.80 -2.59 -19.18
CA ARG A 421 5.60 -1.93 -19.70
C ARG A 421 4.36 -2.78 -19.52
N ASP A 422 3.20 -2.12 -19.53
CA ASP A 422 1.90 -2.78 -19.35
C ASP A 422 1.88 -3.71 -18.12
N TYR A 423 2.65 -3.34 -17.08
CA TYR A 423 2.59 -4.04 -15.82
C TYR A 423 1.31 -3.65 -15.09
N ALA A 424 0.55 -4.65 -14.67
CA ALA A 424 -0.74 -4.43 -14.04
C ALA A 424 -0.80 -5.15 -12.69
N VAL A 425 -1.38 -4.48 -11.71
CA VAL A 425 -1.62 -5.02 -10.36
C VAL A 425 -3.08 -4.88 -10.02
N THR A 426 -3.71 -5.99 -9.65
CA THR A 426 -5.07 -6.04 -9.10
C THR A 426 -4.99 -6.10 -7.58
N TYR A 427 -5.60 -5.13 -6.91
CA TYR A 427 -5.71 -5.05 -5.45
C TYR A 427 -7.07 -5.57 -5.02
N PHE A 428 -7.09 -6.43 -4.00
CA PHE A 428 -8.30 -7.06 -3.47
C PHE A 428 -8.73 -6.38 -2.18
N ARG A 429 -10.03 -6.10 -2.04
CA ARG A 429 -10.59 -5.47 -0.85
C ARG A 429 -10.36 -6.35 0.38
N PRO A 430 -9.70 -5.86 1.44
CA PRO A 430 -9.52 -6.60 2.68
C PRO A 430 -10.74 -6.45 3.60
N LEU A 431 -10.82 -7.26 4.63
CA LEU A 431 -11.57 -6.91 5.83
C LEU A 431 -10.92 -5.70 6.53
N LEU A 432 -11.69 -4.99 7.35
CA LEU A 432 -11.17 -3.83 8.08
C LEU A 432 -9.99 -4.22 8.97
N GLY A 433 -8.95 -3.40 8.96
CA GLY A 433 -7.74 -3.62 9.74
C GLY A 433 -6.81 -4.70 9.20
N GLN A 434 -7.02 -5.19 7.99
CA GLN A 434 -6.17 -6.21 7.38
C GLN A 434 -5.36 -5.67 6.21
N LYS A 435 -4.29 -6.41 5.86
CA LYS A 435 -3.46 -6.17 4.69
C LYS A 435 -4.27 -6.28 3.42
N VAL A 436 -3.89 -5.51 2.40
CA VAL A 436 -4.46 -5.61 1.06
C VAL A 436 -3.65 -6.60 0.23
N ALA A 437 -4.25 -7.71 -0.15
CA ALA A 437 -3.64 -8.66 -1.08
C ALA A 437 -3.66 -8.12 -2.51
N TRP A 438 -2.67 -8.50 -3.32
CA TRP A 438 -2.59 -8.15 -4.72
C TRP A 438 -2.11 -9.32 -5.59
N LEU A 439 -2.48 -9.26 -6.88
CA LEU A 439 -2.04 -10.15 -7.95
C LEU A 439 -1.59 -9.30 -9.13
N ASP A 440 -0.42 -9.59 -9.73
CA ASP A 440 0.03 -8.92 -10.94
C ASP A 440 -0.25 -9.73 -12.22
N ASN A 441 -0.06 -9.08 -13.38
CA ASN A 441 -0.25 -9.74 -14.67
C ASN A 441 0.91 -10.68 -15.07
N GLN A 442 1.87 -10.90 -14.19
CA GLN A 442 2.94 -11.90 -14.34
C GLN A 442 2.69 -13.13 -13.47
N GLY A 443 1.59 -13.15 -12.69
CA GLY A 443 1.22 -14.24 -11.80
C GLY A 443 1.83 -14.15 -10.40
N ASN A 444 2.54 -13.06 -10.07
CA ASN A 444 3.04 -12.85 -8.72
C ASN A 444 1.94 -12.32 -7.80
N THR A 445 2.00 -12.71 -6.54
CA THR A 445 1.10 -12.25 -5.49
C THR A 445 1.87 -11.64 -4.33
N GLY A 446 1.20 -10.84 -3.53
CA GLY A 446 1.75 -10.25 -2.31
C GLY A 446 0.72 -9.45 -1.55
N THR A 447 1.18 -8.65 -0.60
CA THR A 447 0.32 -7.81 0.23
C THR A 447 0.90 -6.41 0.42
N ILE A 448 0.02 -5.43 0.65
CA ILE A 448 0.36 -4.13 1.24
C ILE A 448 0.04 -4.20 2.72
N ASP A 449 1.00 -3.84 3.56
CA ASP A 449 0.87 -3.95 5.01
C ASP A 449 -0.09 -2.90 5.57
N PHE A 450 -0.93 -3.31 6.53
CA PHE A 450 -1.81 -2.41 7.24
C PHE A 450 -1.06 -1.76 8.41
N LEU A 451 -0.80 -0.48 8.29
CA LEU A 451 -0.16 0.32 9.34
C LEU A 451 -1.20 1.26 9.96
N HIS A 452 -1.36 1.20 11.29
CA HIS A 452 -2.36 1.98 12.03
C HIS A 452 -2.04 3.47 12.14
N THR A 453 -0.84 3.91 11.75
CA THR A 453 -0.29 5.23 12.11
C THR A 453 -1.10 6.38 11.52
N HIS A 454 -1.62 6.23 10.29
CA HIS A 454 -2.28 7.32 9.58
C HIS A 454 -3.68 6.96 9.06
N THR A 455 -4.08 5.69 9.16
CA THR A 455 -5.34 5.18 8.61
C THR A 455 -6.03 4.31 9.65
N PRO A 456 -7.19 4.70 10.17
CA PRO A 456 -7.78 4.00 11.30
C PRO A 456 -8.36 2.62 10.98
N ASN A 457 -8.84 2.36 9.76
CA ASN A 457 -9.65 1.17 9.50
C ASN A 457 -9.28 0.38 8.24
N THR A 458 -8.80 1.02 7.18
CA THR A 458 -8.43 0.36 5.92
C THR A 458 -7.50 1.23 5.10
N ILE A 459 -6.56 0.60 4.41
CA ILE A 459 -5.67 1.24 3.44
C ILE A 459 -6.19 1.14 2.00
N TYR A 460 -7.27 0.40 1.77
CA TYR A 460 -7.97 0.34 0.48
C TYR A 460 -8.82 1.61 0.29
N PRO A 461 -8.84 2.25 -0.90
CA PRO A 461 -9.59 3.48 -1.11
C PRO A 461 -11.07 3.32 -0.70
N ARG A 462 -11.51 4.11 0.29
CA ARG A 462 -12.83 3.95 0.94
C ARG A 462 -14.01 4.19 0.01
N TRP A 463 -13.82 5.01 -1.02
CA TRP A 463 -14.88 5.36 -1.98
C TRP A 463 -15.06 4.33 -3.09
N LEU A 464 -14.13 3.39 -3.27
CA LEU A 464 -14.32 2.29 -4.19
C LEU A 464 -15.27 1.27 -3.57
N ASN A 465 -16.30 0.85 -4.31
CA ASN A 465 -17.25 -0.18 -3.87
C ASN A 465 -16.98 -1.56 -4.47
N SER A 466 -16.01 -1.66 -5.40
CA SER A 466 -15.59 -2.92 -6.00
C SER A 466 -14.79 -3.78 -5.02
N ASP A 467 -14.91 -5.11 -5.14
CA ASP A 467 -14.13 -6.05 -4.34
C ASP A 467 -12.66 -6.11 -4.81
N SER A 468 -12.38 -5.63 -6.01
CA SER A 468 -11.03 -5.46 -6.53
C SER A 468 -10.97 -4.30 -7.53
N TYR A 469 -9.76 -3.79 -7.80
CA TYR A 469 -9.48 -2.88 -8.90
C TYR A 469 -8.06 -3.06 -9.42
N THR A 470 -7.87 -2.79 -10.70
CA THR A 470 -6.59 -2.98 -11.38
C THR A 470 -5.99 -1.65 -11.77
N LEU A 471 -4.71 -1.46 -11.47
CA LEU A 471 -3.90 -0.35 -11.92
C LEU A 471 -2.86 -0.84 -12.92
N VAL A 472 -2.68 -0.11 -14.01
CA VAL A 472 -1.77 -0.48 -15.10
C VAL A 472 -0.84 0.68 -15.45
N GLY A 473 0.41 0.37 -15.78
CA GLY A 473 1.41 1.36 -16.18
C GLY A 473 2.76 0.72 -16.48
N SER A 474 3.83 1.49 -16.36
CA SER A 474 5.19 0.99 -16.43
C SER A 474 5.78 0.79 -15.04
N ARG A 475 6.53 -0.29 -14.83
CA ARG A 475 7.16 -0.62 -13.56
C ARG A 475 8.68 -0.47 -13.63
N LEU A 476 9.23 0.18 -12.61
CA LEU A 476 10.66 0.23 -12.33
C LEU A 476 11.11 -0.94 -11.44
N PRO A 477 12.40 -1.36 -11.52
CA PRO A 477 12.94 -2.29 -10.54
C PRO A 477 12.98 -1.64 -9.16
N ALA A 478 12.71 -2.42 -8.11
CA ALA A 478 12.88 -1.97 -6.73
C ALA A 478 14.36 -1.73 -6.42
N ARG A 479 14.66 -0.63 -5.69
CA ARG A 479 15.99 -0.29 -5.17
C ARG A 479 15.97 -0.08 -3.66
N THR A 480 15.07 -0.79 -2.99
CA THR A 480 14.89 -0.76 -1.54
C THR A 480 15.87 -1.73 -0.90
N GLU A 481 16.64 -1.27 0.08
CA GLU A 481 17.67 -2.04 0.79
C GLU A 481 17.55 -1.85 2.30
N GLU A 482 17.70 -2.94 3.05
CA GLU A 482 17.88 -2.87 4.50
C GLU A 482 19.37 -2.69 4.80
N VAL A 483 19.76 -1.47 5.15
CA VAL A 483 21.17 -1.12 5.42
C VAL A 483 21.65 -1.53 6.81
N SER A 484 20.73 -1.73 7.76
CA SER A 484 20.93 -2.34 9.07
C SER A 484 19.59 -2.81 9.62
N PRO A 485 19.54 -3.74 10.60
CA PRO A 485 18.26 -4.26 11.11
C PRO A 485 17.24 -3.16 11.45
N GLY A 486 16.11 -3.16 10.72
CA GLY A 486 15.03 -2.17 10.84
C GLY A 486 15.30 -0.81 10.21
N ASN A 487 16.47 -0.60 9.56
CA ASN A 487 16.79 0.66 8.88
C ASN A 487 16.84 0.44 7.36
N TRP A 488 15.90 1.02 6.67
CA TRP A 488 15.68 0.86 5.23
C TRP A 488 16.06 2.12 4.46
N THR A 489 16.51 1.97 3.23
CA THR A 489 16.79 3.05 2.29
C THR A 489 16.20 2.72 0.92
N ASN A 490 15.72 3.75 0.23
CA ASN A 490 15.27 3.67 -1.15
C ASN A 490 16.27 4.44 -2.00
N LEU A 491 17.08 3.70 -2.77
CA LEU A 491 18.13 4.30 -3.59
C LEU A 491 17.52 5.04 -4.79
N ASP A 492 18.17 6.13 -5.14
CA ASP A 492 17.79 7.02 -6.23
C ASP A 492 18.01 6.41 -7.62
N PHE A 493 17.25 6.94 -8.57
CA PHE A 493 17.41 6.75 -10.00
C PHE A 493 18.12 7.97 -10.59
N ASP A 494 18.84 7.76 -11.69
CA ASP A 494 19.74 8.79 -12.23
C ASP A 494 18.96 10.04 -12.71
N TRP A 495 17.83 9.85 -13.41
CA TRP A 495 17.00 10.96 -13.92
C TRP A 495 15.64 10.47 -14.45
N GLY A 496 14.69 11.40 -14.59
CA GLY A 496 13.45 11.24 -15.34
C GLY A 496 12.28 10.69 -14.54
N TYR A 497 12.28 10.82 -13.20
CA TYR A 497 11.20 10.35 -12.34
C TYR A 497 10.80 11.42 -11.33
N ALA A 498 9.50 11.55 -11.09
CA ALA A 498 8.98 12.38 -10.01
C ALA A 498 9.32 11.72 -8.66
N ASP A 499 9.43 12.53 -7.60
CA ASP A 499 9.70 12.09 -6.24
C ASP A 499 10.95 11.19 -6.12
N ASN A 500 11.97 11.56 -6.85
CA ASN A 500 13.24 10.85 -6.91
C ASN A 500 14.39 11.81 -6.61
N PHE A 501 15.26 11.44 -5.66
CA PHE A 501 16.44 12.23 -5.37
C PHE A 501 17.44 12.13 -6.52
N SER A 502 17.45 13.12 -7.41
CA SER A 502 18.33 13.21 -8.58
C SER A 502 18.96 14.57 -8.63
N LYS A 503 20.30 14.64 -8.53
CA LYS A 503 21.03 15.88 -8.72
C LYS A 503 20.69 16.59 -10.04
N LYS A 504 20.54 15.79 -11.09
CA LYS A 504 20.31 16.28 -12.44
C LYS A 504 18.95 16.94 -12.55
N ASP A 505 17.90 16.24 -12.10
CA ASP A 505 16.52 16.70 -12.28
C ASP A 505 16.08 17.71 -11.21
N MET A 506 16.65 17.62 -10.01
CA MET A 506 16.38 18.58 -8.93
C MET A 506 17.24 19.84 -9.05
N LEU A 507 18.13 19.92 -10.03
CA LEU A 507 19.05 21.05 -10.27
C LEU A 507 19.88 21.42 -9.03
N LEU A 508 20.35 20.39 -8.29
CA LEU A 508 21.10 20.59 -7.05
C LEU A 508 22.59 20.80 -7.31
N ASP A 509 23.17 21.80 -6.64
CA ASP A 509 24.62 22.08 -6.69
C ASP A 509 25.42 21.10 -5.84
N ASP A 510 24.82 20.45 -4.84
CA ASP A 510 25.44 19.64 -3.82
C ASP A 510 24.61 18.37 -3.55
N ASP A 511 25.28 17.24 -3.21
CA ASP A 511 24.67 15.94 -2.92
C ASP A 511 23.83 15.92 -1.64
N ASN A 512 23.88 16.94 -0.82
CA ASN A 512 23.18 17.02 0.46
C ASN A 512 22.14 18.15 0.48
N ALA A 513 21.78 18.69 -0.68
CA ALA A 513 21.01 19.91 -0.74
C ALA A 513 19.52 19.77 -0.43
N ASN A 514 18.97 18.55 -0.32
CA ASN A 514 17.58 18.38 0.10
C ASN A 514 17.46 17.69 1.45
N PRO A 515 17.34 18.42 2.57
CA PRO A 515 16.98 17.86 3.86
C PRO A 515 15.57 17.28 3.83
N GLU A 516 15.32 16.26 4.62
CA GLU A 516 13.99 15.70 4.85
C GLU A 516 12.95 16.80 5.16
N GLY A 517 11.79 16.71 4.53
CA GLY A 517 10.67 17.64 4.72
C GLY A 517 10.65 18.86 3.79
N ASN A 518 11.63 19.00 2.89
CA ASN A 518 11.57 20.00 1.84
C ASN A 518 10.96 19.41 0.57
N TYR A 519 10.04 20.13 -0.03
CA TYR A 519 9.49 19.81 -1.35
C TYR A 519 10.33 20.53 -2.41
N ILE A 520 11.12 19.75 -3.19
CA ILE A 520 11.91 20.24 -4.31
C ILE A 520 11.41 19.51 -5.57
N GLY A 521 11.24 20.24 -6.65
CA GLY A 521 10.75 19.71 -7.91
C GLY A 521 11.80 18.91 -8.68
N ASN A 522 11.36 17.77 -9.25
CA ASN A 522 12.06 17.15 -10.36
C ASN A 522 11.65 17.82 -11.66
N HIS A 523 12.61 18.05 -12.56
CA HIS A 523 12.38 18.72 -13.83
C HIS A 523 12.35 17.73 -14.98
N PHE A 524 11.48 18.01 -15.98
CA PHE A 524 11.25 17.11 -17.11
C PHE A 524 11.25 17.88 -18.43
N ASP A 525 11.78 17.24 -19.47
CA ASP A 525 11.77 17.71 -20.86
C ASP A 525 10.66 16.97 -21.62
N ILE A 526 9.73 17.69 -22.23
CA ILE A 526 8.66 17.11 -23.06
C ILE A 526 9.25 16.38 -24.27
N GLY A 527 10.46 16.76 -24.70
CA GLY A 527 11.21 16.06 -25.77
C GLY A 527 11.56 14.61 -25.42
N ASP A 528 11.53 14.23 -24.14
CA ASP A 528 11.71 12.83 -23.69
C ASP A 528 10.46 11.96 -23.87
N ALA A 529 9.34 12.52 -24.36
CA ALA A 529 8.11 11.77 -24.65
C ALA A 529 8.32 10.71 -25.72
N VAL A 530 7.92 9.48 -25.44
CA VAL A 530 8.08 8.34 -26.34
C VAL A 530 6.75 7.67 -26.67
N ARG A 531 6.66 7.18 -27.90
CA ARG A 531 5.60 6.27 -28.33
C ARG A 531 5.81 4.89 -27.75
N TYR A 532 4.82 4.03 -27.88
CA TYR A 532 4.92 2.65 -27.39
C TYR A 532 6.06 1.84 -28.04
N ASP A 533 6.43 2.12 -29.30
CA ASP A 533 7.56 1.49 -29.99
C ASP A 533 8.94 2.07 -29.57
N GLY A 534 8.97 2.98 -28.61
CA GLY A 534 10.19 3.61 -28.10
C GLY A 534 10.73 4.74 -28.97
N GLN A 535 10.07 5.05 -30.08
CA GLN A 535 10.45 6.19 -30.91
C GLN A 535 9.97 7.50 -30.26
N PRO A 536 10.66 8.62 -30.50
CA PRO A 536 10.20 9.93 -30.02
C PRO A 536 8.77 10.24 -30.45
N ALA A 537 7.97 10.77 -29.54
CA ALA A 537 6.61 11.22 -29.84
C ALA A 537 6.60 12.54 -30.61
N ASN A 538 7.67 13.35 -30.50
CA ASN A 538 7.83 14.66 -31.14
C ASN A 538 6.63 15.58 -30.85
N LEU A 539 6.28 15.73 -29.58
CA LEU A 539 5.23 16.63 -29.14
C LEU A 539 5.75 18.08 -29.19
N SER A 540 4.98 19.00 -29.72
CA SER A 540 5.35 20.44 -29.72
C SER A 540 4.83 21.18 -28.47
N TYR A 541 3.91 20.57 -27.71
CA TYR A 541 3.33 21.06 -26.45
C TYR A 541 2.62 19.92 -25.74
N ILE A 542 2.19 20.16 -24.49
CA ILE A 542 1.27 19.29 -23.75
C ILE A 542 0.21 20.12 -23.04
N ASP A 543 -0.88 19.47 -22.64
CA ASP A 543 -1.98 20.08 -21.89
C ASP A 543 -2.23 19.40 -20.55
N PHE A 544 -1.86 18.11 -20.44
CA PHE A 544 -2.11 17.30 -19.25
C PHE A 544 -0.86 16.52 -18.84
N ILE A 545 -0.75 16.29 -17.53
CA ILE A 545 0.29 15.47 -16.91
C ILE A 545 -0.38 14.38 -16.06
N LYS A 546 0.12 13.16 -16.15
CA LYS A 546 -0.18 12.05 -15.22
C LYS A 546 1.10 11.65 -14.51
N VAL A 547 1.07 11.52 -13.18
CA VAL A 547 2.13 10.90 -12.39
C VAL A 547 1.59 9.64 -11.75
N GLN A 548 2.38 8.58 -11.80
CA GLN A 548 1.99 7.25 -11.34
C GLN A 548 3.13 6.59 -10.58
N THR A 549 2.86 6.06 -9.37
CA THR A 549 3.85 5.29 -8.60
C THR A 549 4.39 4.14 -9.42
N ALA A 550 5.72 4.06 -9.52
CA ALA A 550 6.39 3.18 -10.48
C ALA A 550 6.95 1.89 -9.89
N VAL A 551 7.04 1.74 -8.57
CA VAL A 551 7.69 0.60 -7.93
C VAL A 551 6.67 -0.23 -7.14
N ASN A 552 6.65 -1.55 -7.38
CA ASN A 552 5.88 -2.50 -6.58
C ASN A 552 6.82 -3.19 -5.59
N ALA A 553 7.00 -2.58 -4.42
CA ALA A 553 7.87 -3.09 -3.37
C ALA A 553 7.42 -2.60 -1.98
N LYS A 554 7.97 -3.21 -0.95
CA LYS A 554 7.83 -2.81 0.44
C LYS A 554 9.16 -2.25 0.97
N ALA A 555 9.09 -1.22 1.80
CA ALA A 555 10.22 -0.62 2.49
C ALA A 555 10.14 -0.90 4.00
N GLY A 556 10.18 -2.17 4.38
CA GLY A 556 10.16 -2.60 5.78
C GLY A 556 8.98 -2.05 6.57
N TRP A 557 9.25 -1.34 7.66
CA TRP A 557 8.22 -0.78 8.53
C TRP A 557 7.49 0.46 7.94
N PHE A 558 8.00 1.04 6.85
CA PHE A 558 7.27 2.08 6.09
C PHE A 558 6.07 1.49 5.32
N GLY A 559 6.07 0.18 5.07
CA GLY A 559 5.05 -0.51 4.30
C GLY A 559 5.30 -0.41 2.79
N ASP A 560 4.40 0.23 2.07
CA ASP A 560 4.50 0.46 0.63
C ASP A 560 5.49 1.59 0.29
N LEU A 561 5.91 1.64 -0.97
CA LEU A 561 6.56 2.78 -1.59
C LEU A 561 5.49 3.62 -2.29
N SER A 562 5.29 4.83 -1.83
CA SER A 562 4.26 5.74 -2.32
C SER A 562 4.91 7.00 -2.88
N THR A 563 4.69 7.26 -4.15
CA THR A 563 5.12 8.53 -4.76
C THR A 563 4.30 9.68 -4.18
N GLU A 564 4.95 10.68 -3.63
CA GLU A 564 4.35 11.93 -3.19
C GLU A 564 4.53 13.02 -4.24
N VAL A 565 3.45 13.74 -4.51
CA VAL A 565 3.47 14.87 -5.45
C VAL A 565 2.88 16.13 -4.80
N GLY A 566 3.54 17.26 -5.03
CA GLY A 566 3.07 18.57 -4.64
C GLY A 566 2.57 19.37 -5.84
N LYS A 567 3.25 20.46 -6.15
CA LYS A 567 2.90 21.37 -7.26
C LYS A 567 3.41 20.85 -8.60
N PHE A 568 2.63 21.11 -9.62
CA PHE A 568 2.99 20.89 -11.03
C PHE A 568 3.13 22.24 -11.69
N ARG A 569 4.27 22.54 -12.32
CA ARG A 569 4.56 23.87 -12.87
C ARG A 569 5.02 23.81 -14.32
N ASP A 570 4.59 24.81 -15.10
CA ASP A 570 5.23 25.15 -16.37
C ASP A 570 6.57 25.83 -16.07
N PHE A 571 7.65 25.09 -16.23
CA PHE A 571 9.01 25.58 -15.97
C PHE A 571 9.46 26.63 -16.99
N ASN A 572 8.88 26.65 -18.21
CA ASN A 572 9.19 27.68 -19.19
C ASN A 572 8.77 29.09 -18.74
N LEU A 573 7.72 29.17 -17.90
CA LEU A 573 7.27 30.46 -17.33
C LEU A 573 8.09 30.88 -16.10
N MET A 574 9.00 30.06 -15.64
CA MET A 574 9.89 30.34 -14.49
C MET A 574 11.30 30.75 -14.91
N LYS A 575 11.67 30.58 -16.20
CA LYS A 575 12.98 30.90 -16.78
C LYS A 575 13.20 32.41 -16.97
#